data_7243a55dbce14031e0d3b6b8f643e8b9
#
_entry.id   7243a55dbce14031e0d3b6b8f643e8b9
#
_cell.length_a   1.000
_cell.length_b   1.000
_cell.length_c   1.000
_cell.angle_alpha   90.00
_cell.angle_beta   90.00
_cell.angle_gamma   90.00
#
_symmetry.space_group_name_H-M   'P 1'
#
loop_
_entity.id
_entity.type
_entity.pdbx_description
1 polymer ?
#
loop_
_entity_poly.entity_id
_entity_poly.type
_entity_poly.pdbx_seq_one_letter_code
_entity_poly.pdbx_strand_id
1 'polypeptide(L)'
;MSLTICSVPLLSALFASCAPPLPFATGYVEGEYVLVAPVETVEIATLLVARGDHLETGAPLVELDRAAAEIALAEAEANLARAEAELADLRLGKRPEEIAVIEAALVSARAQAAEARRTAVRLASLADKGSATQTQREDAATAAEIASARVAEIEADLAVARLPARPHAIAAAEAGRAAARAERDRAVWALSKRSLAAPATGTVYDIIRTAGEIAGPAQPVLSFLPDGAVKLRLYMPARNAAAIAVGSALSVRCDGCPDGLAATVTYVADAPEFTPPVIYSLENRQKLVYLVEARPTGASPSLKPGQIVDVLLPGAAE
;
A
#
# COMPACT_ATOMS: atom_id res chain seq x y z
N MET A 1 -7.52 -56.79 -19.82
CA MET A 1 -7.09 -57.42 -21.08
C MET A 1 -8.13 -57.05 -22.15
N SER A 2 -7.98 -55.91 -22.75
CA SER A 2 -8.82 -55.47 -23.88
C SER A 2 -8.17 -56.00 -25.15
N LEU A 3 -8.79 -57.01 -25.76
CA LEU A 3 -8.37 -57.51 -27.07
C LEU A 3 -8.59 -56.41 -28.12
N THR A 4 -7.51 -55.97 -28.71
CA THR A 4 -7.50 -55.05 -29.86
C THR A 4 -8.03 -55.79 -31.10
N ILE A 5 -9.33 -55.70 -31.34
CA ILE A 5 -10.02 -56.29 -32.51
C ILE A 5 -9.73 -55.49 -33.80
N CYS A 6 -9.05 -54.35 -33.73
CA CYS A 6 -8.71 -53.52 -34.86
C CYS A 6 -7.48 -53.94 -35.70
N SER A 7 -6.88 -55.08 -35.44
CA SER A 7 -5.67 -55.54 -36.16
C SER A 7 -5.91 -56.43 -37.38
N VAL A 8 -7.17 -56.70 -37.78
CA VAL A 8 -7.48 -57.51 -38.96
C VAL A 8 -7.99 -56.64 -40.08
N PRO A 9 -7.25 -56.46 -41.18
CA PRO A 9 -7.56 -55.47 -42.22
C PRO A 9 -8.87 -55.71 -43.00
N LEU A 10 -9.49 -56.88 -42.86
CA LEU A 10 -10.78 -57.17 -43.48
C LEU A 10 -11.99 -56.82 -42.60
N LEU A 11 -11.80 -56.62 -41.28
CA LEU A 11 -12.87 -56.21 -40.36
C LEU A 11 -12.91 -54.68 -40.15
N SER A 12 -11.86 -53.93 -40.52
CA SER A 12 -11.79 -52.49 -40.35
C SER A 12 -12.76 -51.70 -41.25
N ALA A 13 -13.25 -52.33 -42.34
CA ALA A 13 -14.27 -51.73 -43.21
C ALA A 13 -15.70 -51.76 -42.64
N LEU A 14 -15.96 -52.54 -41.61
CA LEU A 14 -17.27 -52.66 -40.93
C LEU A 14 -17.38 -51.86 -39.62
N PHE A 15 -16.24 -51.36 -39.09
CA PHE A 15 -16.21 -50.59 -37.87
C PHE A 15 -15.59 -49.22 -38.12
N ALA A 16 -16.38 -48.30 -38.72
CA ALA A 16 -16.04 -46.88 -38.82
C ALA A 16 -15.95 -46.17 -37.45
N SER A 17 -16.08 -46.89 -36.35
CA SER A 17 -16.09 -46.34 -34.98
C SER A 17 -14.75 -46.39 -34.24
N CYS A 18 -13.62 -46.75 -34.89
CA CYS A 18 -12.30 -46.71 -34.26
C CYS A 18 -11.53 -45.39 -34.41
N ALA A 19 -12.04 -44.44 -35.16
CA ALA A 19 -11.46 -43.11 -35.20
C ALA A 19 -11.92 -42.31 -33.98
N PRO A 20 -11.00 -41.69 -33.22
CA PRO A 20 -11.42 -40.82 -32.11
C PRO A 20 -12.35 -39.71 -32.64
N PRO A 21 -13.42 -39.38 -31.91
CA PRO A 21 -14.30 -38.30 -32.33
C PRO A 21 -13.48 -37.04 -32.59
N LEU A 22 -13.78 -36.33 -33.68
CA LEU A 22 -13.10 -35.05 -34.00
C LEU A 22 -13.34 -34.06 -32.86
N PRO A 23 -12.31 -33.34 -32.40
CA PRO A 23 -12.47 -32.36 -31.33
C PRO A 23 -13.45 -31.29 -31.77
N PHE A 24 -14.28 -30.83 -30.83
CA PHE A 24 -15.23 -29.75 -31.04
C PHE A 24 -14.50 -28.40 -31.30
N ALA A 25 -13.43 -28.17 -30.55
CA ALA A 25 -12.48 -27.10 -30.76
C ALA A 25 -11.09 -27.53 -30.24
N THR A 26 -10.07 -26.92 -30.79
CA THR A 26 -8.67 -27.11 -30.35
C THR A 26 -8.10 -25.80 -29.89
N GLY A 27 -7.12 -25.85 -29.01
CA GLY A 27 -6.47 -24.66 -28.48
C GLY A 27 -5.26 -24.98 -27.63
N TYR A 28 -4.98 -24.07 -26.71
CA TYR A 28 -3.86 -24.21 -25.77
C TYR A 28 -4.17 -23.57 -24.43
N VAL A 29 -3.40 -23.96 -23.44
CA VAL A 29 -3.41 -23.36 -22.11
C VAL A 29 -2.66 -22.03 -22.15
N GLU A 30 -3.29 -20.94 -21.75
CA GLU A 30 -2.68 -19.62 -21.59
C GLU A 30 -2.54 -19.31 -20.10
N GLY A 31 -1.34 -18.87 -19.68
CA GLY A 31 -1.10 -18.40 -18.29
C GLY A 31 -1.53 -16.96 -18.10
N GLU A 32 -2.19 -16.65 -17.00
CA GLU A 32 -2.52 -15.29 -16.59
C GLU A 32 -1.39 -14.75 -15.70
N TYR A 33 -0.34 -14.26 -16.33
CA TYR A 33 0.87 -13.82 -15.63
C TYR A 33 0.71 -12.48 -14.94
N VAL A 34 1.25 -12.37 -13.74
CA VAL A 34 1.43 -11.11 -13.01
C VAL A 34 2.86 -10.60 -13.26
N LEU A 35 2.98 -9.42 -13.82
CA LEU A 35 4.26 -8.76 -14.00
C LEU A 35 4.62 -8.02 -12.71
N VAL A 36 5.69 -8.45 -12.05
CA VAL A 36 6.17 -7.84 -10.80
C VAL A 36 7.12 -6.70 -11.15
N ALA A 37 6.71 -5.48 -10.81
CA ALA A 37 7.43 -4.25 -11.12
C ALA A 37 7.48 -3.34 -9.87
N PRO A 38 8.55 -2.55 -9.69
CA PRO A 38 8.60 -1.53 -8.66
C PRO A 38 7.69 -0.34 -9.00
N VAL A 39 7.23 0.37 -7.97
CA VAL A 39 6.36 1.56 -8.13
C VAL A 39 7.11 2.81 -8.59
N GLU A 40 8.45 2.80 -8.49
CA GLU A 40 9.35 3.86 -8.91
C GLU A 40 10.53 3.28 -9.68
N THR A 41 11.18 4.10 -10.49
CA THR A 41 12.40 3.70 -11.22
C THR A 41 13.57 3.59 -10.24
N VAL A 42 14.18 2.40 -10.17
CA VAL A 42 15.20 2.07 -9.18
C VAL A 42 16.07 0.91 -9.67
N GLU A 43 17.31 0.84 -9.19
CA GLU A 43 18.22 -0.25 -9.47
C GLU A 43 17.84 -1.52 -8.68
N ILE A 44 17.99 -2.68 -9.31
CA ILE A 44 17.81 -3.99 -8.68
C ILE A 44 19.09 -4.33 -7.92
N ALA A 45 19.03 -4.35 -6.59
CA ALA A 45 20.16 -4.71 -5.76
C ALA A 45 20.39 -6.23 -5.79
N THR A 46 19.36 -7.03 -5.54
CA THR A 46 19.48 -8.48 -5.46
C THR A 46 18.20 -9.18 -5.90
N LEU A 47 18.34 -10.25 -6.67
CA LEU A 47 17.30 -11.23 -6.94
C LEU A 47 17.38 -12.36 -5.92
N LEU A 48 16.29 -12.65 -5.22
CA LEU A 48 16.23 -13.68 -4.18
C LEU A 48 15.68 -15.01 -4.69
N VAL A 49 15.24 -15.05 -5.94
CA VAL A 49 14.55 -16.19 -6.55
C VAL A 49 15.14 -16.54 -7.91
N ALA A 50 14.91 -17.79 -8.32
CA ALA A 50 15.25 -18.30 -9.63
C ALA A 50 13.98 -18.65 -10.45
N ARG A 51 14.15 -18.75 -11.77
CA ARG A 51 13.08 -19.23 -12.66
C ARG A 51 12.67 -20.65 -12.28
N GLY A 52 11.38 -20.87 -12.09
CA GLY A 52 10.80 -22.16 -11.70
C GLY A 52 10.58 -22.31 -10.20
N ASP A 53 11.02 -21.38 -9.36
CA ASP A 53 10.77 -21.42 -7.93
C ASP A 53 9.28 -21.29 -7.65
N HIS A 54 8.75 -22.19 -6.81
CA HIS A 54 7.39 -22.12 -6.30
C HIS A 54 7.38 -21.50 -4.92
N LEU A 55 6.58 -20.44 -4.72
CA LEU A 55 6.63 -19.57 -3.57
C LEU A 55 5.23 -19.31 -3.01
N GLU A 56 5.15 -19.09 -1.71
CA GLU A 56 3.94 -18.65 -1.03
C GLU A 56 3.72 -17.14 -1.15
N THR A 57 2.46 -16.72 -0.96
CA THR A 57 2.09 -15.30 -0.92
C THR A 57 2.95 -14.53 0.09
N GLY A 58 3.51 -13.41 -0.33
CA GLY A 58 4.34 -12.55 0.51
C GLY A 58 5.81 -12.95 0.61
N ALA A 59 6.22 -14.07 0.01
CA ALA A 59 7.65 -14.43 -0.05
C ALA A 59 8.46 -13.36 -0.78
N PRO A 60 9.66 -13.00 -0.29
CA PRO A 60 10.48 -11.97 -0.91
C PRO A 60 11.02 -12.45 -2.27
N LEU A 61 10.89 -11.61 -3.29
CA LEU A 61 11.32 -11.88 -4.66
C LEU A 61 12.58 -11.11 -5.05
N VAL A 62 12.55 -9.81 -4.77
CA VAL A 62 13.57 -8.86 -5.24
C VAL A 62 13.83 -7.81 -4.18
N GLU A 63 15.09 -7.51 -3.93
CA GLU A 63 15.50 -6.32 -3.19
C GLU A 63 16.01 -5.26 -4.17
N LEU A 64 15.50 -4.06 -3.99
CA LEU A 64 15.86 -2.87 -4.77
C LEU A 64 16.82 -2.00 -3.96
N ASP A 65 17.55 -1.11 -4.61
CA ASP A 65 18.40 -0.14 -3.91
C ASP A 65 17.57 0.71 -2.93
N ARG A 66 18.02 0.74 -1.69
CA ARG A 66 17.34 1.37 -0.55
C ARG A 66 17.97 2.69 -0.14
N ALA A 67 19.20 2.98 -0.58
CA ALA A 67 19.98 4.08 -0.06
C ALA A 67 19.26 5.42 -0.12
N ALA A 68 18.69 5.76 -1.27
CA ALA A 68 17.95 7.01 -1.43
C ALA A 68 16.68 7.07 -0.55
N ALA A 69 15.97 5.95 -0.39
CA ALA A 69 14.75 5.88 0.43
C ALA A 69 15.09 5.95 1.94
N GLU A 70 16.20 5.37 2.38
CA GLU A 70 16.69 5.45 3.77
C GLU A 70 17.12 6.87 4.12
N ILE A 71 17.82 7.57 3.21
CA ILE A 71 18.18 8.99 3.40
C ILE A 71 16.92 9.85 3.50
N ALA A 72 15.94 9.66 2.61
CA ALA A 72 14.68 10.39 2.63
C ALA A 72 13.88 10.14 3.92
N LEU A 73 13.89 8.93 4.45
CA LEU A 73 13.26 8.61 5.73
C LEU A 73 13.96 9.32 6.88
N ALA A 74 15.29 9.27 6.95
CA ALA A 74 16.06 9.94 8.00
C ALA A 74 15.84 11.45 7.99
N GLU A 75 15.75 12.08 6.81
CA GLU A 75 15.43 13.50 6.66
C GLU A 75 14.01 13.82 7.17
N ALA A 76 13.02 13.01 6.79
CA ALA A 76 11.63 13.19 7.22
C ALA A 76 11.47 13.00 8.73
N GLU A 77 12.18 12.05 9.35
CA GLU A 77 12.22 11.84 10.80
C GLU A 77 12.84 13.04 11.53
N ALA A 78 13.92 13.59 11.03
CA ALA A 78 14.55 14.79 11.59
C ALA A 78 13.59 16.01 11.51
N ASN A 79 12.88 16.16 10.40
CA ASN A 79 11.88 17.23 10.23
C ASN A 79 10.69 17.07 11.19
N LEU A 80 10.21 15.85 11.41
CA LEU A 80 9.17 15.55 12.39
C LEU A 80 9.64 15.88 13.81
N ALA A 81 10.83 15.43 14.20
CA ALA A 81 11.42 15.73 15.51
C ALA A 81 11.55 17.24 15.75
N ARG A 82 11.95 18.00 14.74
CA ARG A 82 12.02 19.48 14.82
C ARG A 82 10.63 20.08 15.06
N ALA A 83 9.61 19.67 14.29
CA ALA A 83 8.25 20.19 14.44
C ALA A 83 7.62 19.80 15.80
N GLU A 84 7.96 18.62 16.34
CA GLU A 84 7.54 18.20 17.68
C GLU A 84 8.18 19.03 18.79
N ALA A 85 9.47 19.34 18.65
CA ALA A 85 10.19 20.20 19.61
C ALA A 85 9.63 21.63 19.58
N GLU A 86 9.37 22.21 18.41
CA GLU A 86 8.75 23.54 18.26
C GLU A 86 7.35 23.59 18.91
N LEU A 87 6.53 22.58 18.67
CA LEU A 87 5.21 22.50 19.31
C LEU A 87 5.31 22.37 20.82
N ALA A 88 6.27 21.59 21.33
CA ALA A 88 6.52 21.42 22.74
C ALA A 88 6.92 22.75 23.38
N ASP A 89 7.82 23.51 22.75
CA ASP A 89 8.25 24.83 23.21
C ASP A 89 7.08 25.84 23.27
N LEU A 90 6.25 25.87 22.22
CA LEU A 90 5.07 26.76 22.15
C LEU A 90 4.00 26.45 23.21
N ARG A 91 3.94 25.22 23.70
CA ARG A 91 3.00 24.78 24.75
C ARG A 91 3.47 25.14 26.15
N LEU A 92 4.74 25.50 26.30
CA LEU A 92 5.30 25.96 27.56
C LEU A 92 5.21 27.47 27.63
N GLY A 93 5.13 28.04 28.84
CA GLY A 93 5.37 29.44 29.11
C GLY A 93 6.88 29.74 29.14
N LYS A 94 7.27 30.82 29.84
CA LYS A 94 8.69 31.09 30.10
C LYS A 94 9.33 29.93 30.89
N ARG A 95 10.67 29.80 30.74
CA ARG A 95 11.44 28.78 31.46
C ARG A 95 11.33 28.98 32.99
N PRO A 96 11.43 27.90 33.77
CA PRO A 96 11.31 27.95 35.24
C PRO A 96 12.23 28.98 35.89
N GLU A 97 13.44 29.17 35.37
CA GLU A 97 14.43 30.11 35.85
C GLU A 97 13.98 31.56 35.62
N GLU A 98 13.35 31.87 34.47
CA GLU A 98 12.81 33.19 34.15
C GLU A 98 11.58 33.51 35.03
N ILE A 99 10.75 32.49 35.33
CA ILE A 99 9.63 32.63 36.27
C ILE A 99 10.14 32.88 37.67
N ALA A 100 11.17 32.19 38.14
CA ALA A 100 11.76 32.36 39.45
C ALA A 100 12.28 33.80 39.66
N VAL A 101 12.82 34.46 38.66
CA VAL A 101 13.22 35.88 38.73
C VAL A 101 12.03 36.80 38.96
N ILE A 102 10.91 36.57 38.30
CA ILE A 102 9.67 37.35 38.49
C ILE A 102 9.07 37.09 39.87
N GLU A 103 9.08 35.85 40.34
CA GLU A 103 8.61 35.48 41.66
C GLU A 103 9.44 36.13 42.78
N ALA A 104 10.76 36.20 42.62
CA ALA A 104 11.63 36.93 43.57
C ALA A 104 11.33 38.43 43.56
N ALA A 105 11.09 39.04 42.41
CA ALA A 105 10.66 40.44 42.32
C ALA A 105 9.30 40.68 42.99
N LEU A 106 8.35 39.73 42.85
CA LEU A 106 7.05 39.80 43.51
C LEU A 106 7.19 39.76 45.06
N VAL A 107 8.04 38.87 45.56
CA VAL A 107 8.32 38.81 47.02
C VAL A 107 8.86 40.16 47.54
N SER A 108 9.80 40.77 46.81
CA SER A 108 10.35 42.10 47.18
C SER A 108 9.27 43.18 47.15
N ALA A 109 8.46 43.26 46.09
CA ALA A 109 7.38 44.24 45.95
C ALA A 109 6.31 44.11 47.06
N ARG A 110 5.95 42.86 47.41
CA ARG A 110 5.01 42.59 48.52
C ARG A 110 5.57 43.06 49.88
N ALA A 111 6.86 42.85 50.11
CA ALA A 111 7.50 43.37 51.34
C ALA A 111 7.47 44.91 51.39
N GLN A 112 7.76 45.60 50.27
CA GLN A 112 7.69 47.06 50.16
C GLN A 112 6.26 47.58 50.37
N ALA A 113 5.26 46.95 49.75
CA ALA A 113 3.85 47.31 49.89
C ALA A 113 3.36 47.15 51.35
N ALA A 114 3.80 46.07 51.99
CA ALA A 114 3.48 45.83 53.43
C ALA A 114 4.08 46.91 54.34
N GLU A 115 5.33 47.36 54.06
CA GLU A 115 5.95 48.44 54.85
C GLU A 115 5.27 49.79 54.60
N ALA A 116 5.00 50.12 53.34
CA ALA A 116 4.28 51.35 52.98
C ALA A 116 2.89 51.41 53.66
N ARG A 117 2.17 50.28 53.61
CA ARG A 117 0.85 50.16 54.30
C ARG A 117 0.96 50.35 55.79
N ARG A 118 1.94 49.74 56.48
CA ARG A 118 2.17 49.91 57.93
C ARG A 118 2.45 51.39 58.24
N THR A 119 3.23 52.05 57.42
CA THR A 119 3.55 53.48 57.55
C THR A 119 2.34 54.37 57.34
N ALA A 120 1.51 54.12 56.34
CA ALA A 120 0.27 54.84 56.09
C ALA A 120 -0.71 54.73 57.26
N VAL A 121 -0.92 53.51 57.81
CA VAL A 121 -1.77 53.25 58.96
C VAL A 121 -1.24 53.99 60.21
N ARG A 122 0.06 54.00 60.44
CA ARG A 122 0.70 54.67 61.58
C ARG A 122 0.53 56.21 61.46
N LEU A 123 0.80 56.81 60.30
CA LEU A 123 0.68 58.23 60.06
C LEU A 123 -0.77 58.71 60.11
N ALA A 124 -1.72 57.92 59.64
CA ALA A 124 -3.16 58.19 59.77
C ALA A 124 -3.55 58.26 61.26
N SER A 125 -3.13 57.33 62.10
CA SER A 125 -3.42 57.35 63.55
C SER A 125 -2.75 58.52 64.26
N LEU A 126 -1.54 58.97 63.86
CA LEU A 126 -0.84 60.11 64.43
C LEU A 126 -1.49 61.43 63.98
N ALA A 127 -1.96 61.52 62.76
CA ALA A 127 -2.68 62.73 62.26
C ALA A 127 -4.01 62.93 63.00
N ASP A 128 -4.77 61.78 63.23
CA ASP A 128 -6.01 61.82 63.99
C ASP A 128 -5.78 62.28 65.49
N LYS A 129 -4.56 62.12 65.95
CA LYS A 129 -4.14 62.61 67.34
C LYS A 129 -3.47 63.96 67.24
N GLY A 130 -3.40 64.63 66.10
CA GLY A 130 -2.75 65.92 65.94
C GLY A 130 -1.21 65.87 65.99
N SER A 131 -0.60 64.66 65.91
CA SER A 131 0.86 64.49 66.00
C SER A 131 1.54 64.29 64.62
N ALA A 132 0.80 64.35 63.50
CA ALA A 132 1.29 64.38 62.12
C ALA A 132 0.43 65.33 61.32
N THR A 133 0.99 65.83 60.20
CA THR A 133 0.29 66.77 59.28
C THR A 133 -0.63 65.95 58.33
N GLN A 134 -1.67 66.65 57.84
CA GLN A 134 -2.57 66.03 56.82
C GLN A 134 -1.78 65.66 55.55
N THR A 135 -0.82 66.48 55.09
CA THR A 135 0.07 66.15 53.93
C THR A 135 0.86 64.88 54.18
N GLN A 136 1.42 64.66 55.37
CA GLN A 136 2.15 63.46 55.71
C GLN A 136 1.23 62.17 55.66
N ARG A 137 -0.03 62.33 56.05
CA ARG A 137 -1.02 61.26 55.93
C ARG A 137 -1.32 60.94 54.47
N GLU A 138 -1.56 61.97 53.65
CA GLU A 138 -1.88 61.83 52.23
C GLU A 138 -0.70 61.29 51.43
N ASP A 139 0.51 61.73 51.68
CA ASP A 139 1.73 61.22 51.07
C ASP A 139 1.94 59.74 51.41
N ALA A 140 1.74 59.35 52.62
CA ALA A 140 1.89 57.93 53.03
C ALA A 140 0.80 57.06 52.47
N ALA A 141 -0.43 57.57 52.32
CA ALA A 141 -1.51 56.85 51.68
C ALA A 141 -1.21 56.65 50.18
N THR A 142 -0.75 57.70 49.51
CA THR A 142 -0.36 57.63 48.09
C THR A 142 0.83 56.68 47.88
N ALA A 143 1.82 56.68 48.77
CA ALA A 143 2.96 55.76 48.69
C ALA A 143 2.51 54.29 48.89
N ALA A 144 1.55 54.03 49.74
CA ALA A 144 0.98 52.68 49.94
C ALA A 144 0.16 52.22 48.71
N GLU A 145 -0.56 53.16 48.07
CA GLU A 145 -1.29 52.88 46.83
C GLU A 145 -0.34 52.54 45.65
N ILE A 146 0.72 53.37 45.48
CA ILE A 146 1.76 53.09 44.43
C ILE A 146 2.42 51.76 44.66
N ALA A 147 2.81 51.41 45.89
CA ALA A 147 3.42 50.13 46.22
C ALA A 147 2.46 48.94 45.98
N SER A 148 1.17 49.11 46.25
CA SER A 148 0.13 48.13 45.94
C SER A 148 -0.06 47.92 44.43
N ALA A 149 -0.07 49.01 43.67
CA ALA A 149 -0.14 48.95 42.21
C ALA A 149 1.08 48.22 41.62
N ARG A 150 2.28 48.40 42.20
CA ARG A 150 3.47 47.66 41.75
C ARG A 150 3.39 46.14 42.00
N VAL A 151 2.77 45.73 43.09
CA VAL A 151 2.49 44.29 43.33
C VAL A 151 1.56 43.74 42.24
N ALA A 152 0.46 44.46 41.96
CA ALA A 152 -0.50 44.02 40.95
C ALA A 152 0.13 43.95 39.55
N GLU A 153 1.03 44.90 39.19
CA GLU A 153 1.79 44.86 37.95
C GLU A 153 2.63 43.58 37.82
N ILE A 154 3.43 43.24 38.82
CA ILE A 154 4.29 42.04 38.79
C ILE A 154 3.46 40.76 38.85
N GLU A 155 2.32 40.73 39.55
CA GLU A 155 1.38 39.61 39.52
C GLU A 155 0.82 39.38 38.11
N ALA A 156 0.48 40.44 37.38
CA ALA A 156 0.05 40.36 35.99
C ALA A 156 1.17 39.84 35.06
N ASP A 157 2.40 40.35 35.25
CA ASP A 157 3.58 39.89 34.52
C ASP A 157 3.85 38.41 34.74
N LEU A 158 3.73 37.93 35.99
CA LEU A 158 3.88 36.52 36.36
C LEU A 158 2.80 35.69 35.67
N ALA A 159 1.56 36.16 35.69
CA ALA A 159 0.45 35.48 35.02
C ALA A 159 0.71 35.34 33.52
N VAL A 160 1.18 36.43 32.84
CA VAL A 160 1.54 36.39 31.43
C VAL A 160 2.72 35.48 31.17
N ALA A 161 3.75 35.48 32.06
CA ALA A 161 4.94 34.65 31.89
C ALA A 161 4.63 33.14 31.94
N ARG A 162 3.57 32.74 32.61
CA ARG A 162 3.12 31.35 32.69
C ARG A 162 2.21 30.90 31.56
N LEU A 163 1.75 31.84 30.70
CA LEU A 163 0.90 31.51 29.56
C LEU A 163 1.69 30.78 28.47
N PRO A 164 1.14 29.73 27.86
CA PRO A 164 1.66 29.17 26.61
C PRO A 164 1.54 30.20 25.49
N ALA A 165 2.11 29.86 24.33
CA ALA A 165 1.93 30.66 23.12
C ALA A 165 0.42 30.82 22.79
N ARG A 166 0.13 31.80 21.93
CA ARG A 166 -1.26 32.08 21.51
C ARG A 166 -1.90 30.86 20.89
N PRO A 167 -3.20 30.59 21.11
CA PRO A 167 -3.88 29.39 20.60
C PRO A 167 -3.70 29.14 19.11
N HIS A 168 -3.73 30.22 18.30
CA HIS A 168 -3.50 30.11 16.86
C HIS A 168 -2.05 29.73 16.49
N ALA A 169 -1.06 30.13 17.28
CA ALA A 169 0.32 29.72 17.06
C ALA A 169 0.51 28.21 17.37
N ILE A 170 -0.10 27.75 18.46
CA ILE A 170 -0.12 26.32 18.82
C ILE A 170 -0.82 25.51 17.73
N ALA A 171 -1.99 25.95 17.26
CA ALA A 171 -2.74 25.27 16.19
C ALA A 171 -1.94 25.22 14.88
N ALA A 172 -1.21 26.28 14.54
CA ALA A 172 -0.32 26.30 13.37
C ALA A 172 0.83 25.29 13.50
N ALA A 173 1.46 25.21 14.68
CA ALA A 173 2.52 24.24 14.95
C ALA A 173 1.99 22.79 14.99
N GLU A 174 0.78 22.57 15.49
CA GLU A 174 0.10 21.25 15.42
C GLU A 174 -0.12 20.82 13.96
N ALA A 175 -0.57 21.73 13.10
CA ALA A 175 -0.72 21.46 11.67
C ALA A 175 0.65 21.20 11.01
N GLY A 176 1.70 21.95 11.38
CA GLY A 176 3.07 21.72 10.93
C GLY A 176 3.60 20.33 11.30
N ARG A 177 3.39 19.92 12.57
CA ARG A 177 3.73 18.56 13.04
C ARG A 177 2.96 17.49 12.26
N ALA A 178 1.66 17.71 12.02
CA ALA A 178 0.85 16.76 11.26
C ALA A 178 1.35 16.60 9.82
N ALA A 179 1.76 17.70 9.17
CA ALA A 179 2.35 17.67 7.83
C ALA A 179 3.70 16.93 7.82
N ALA A 180 4.59 17.20 8.77
CA ALA A 180 5.87 16.50 8.90
C ALA A 180 5.69 15.01 9.17
N ARG A 181 4.69 14.62 9.96
CA ARG A 181 4.33 13.21 10.20
C ARG A 181 3.87 12.53 8.92
N ALA A 182 3.02 13.17 8.14
CA ALA A 182 2.55 12.64 6.86
C ALA A 182 3.71 12.41 5.88
N GLU A 183 4.69 13.33 5.85
CA GLU A 183 5.89 13.17 5.02
C GLU A 183 6.77 12.01 5.50
N ARG A 184 6.95 11.83 6.81
CA ARG A 184 7.66 10.66 7.36
C ARG A 184 6.93 9.36 7.01
N ASP A 185 5.60 9.31 7.12
CA ASP A 185 4.80 8.13 6.79
C ASP A 185 4.90 7.79 5.29
N ARG A 186 4.97 8.80 4.43
CA ARG A 186 5.24 8.65 2.99
C ARG A 186 6.63 8.06 2.74
N ALA A 187 7.66 8.52 3.44
CA ALA A 187 9.02 7.98 3.30
C ALA A 187 9.11 6.52 3.78
N VAL A 188 8.44 6.17 4.88
CA VAL A 188 8.31 4.79 5.35
C VAL A 188 7.65 3.90 4.29
N TRP A 189 6.55 4.38 3.69
CA TRP A 189 5.87 3.65 2.61
C TRP A 189 6.80 3.46 1.41
N ALA A 190 7.52 4.50 0.96
CA ALA A 190 8.45 4.41 -0.16
C ALA A 190 9.58 3.40 0.11
N LEU A 191 10.13 3.38 1.34
CA LEU A 191 11.12 2.40 1.76
C LEU A 191 10.54 0.98 1.76
N SER A 192 9.30 0.78 2.21
CA SER A 192 8.63 -0.52 2.18
C SER A 192 8.46 -1.08 0.76
N LYS A 193 8.41 -0.22 -0.26
CA LYS A 193 8.31 -0.60 -1.67
C LYS A 193 9.64 -0.96 -2.31
N ARG A 194 10.75 -0.90 -1.55
CA ARG A 194 12.08 -1.35 -2.00
C ARG A 194 12.29 -2.86 -1.88
N SER A 195 11.32 -3.59 -1.35
CA SER A 195 11.27 -5.05 -1.40
C SER A 195 10.01 -5.49 -2.14
N LEU A 196 10.18 -6.27 -3.20
CA LEU A 196 9.08 -6.84 -3.96
C LEU A 196 8.81 -8.25 -3.45
N ALA A 197 7.54 -8.55 -3.21
CA ALA A 197 7.09 -9.84 -2.69
C ALA A 197 6.09 -10.52 -3.65
N ALA A 198 5.94 -11.84 -3.51
CA ALA A 198 5.00 -12.64 -4.29
C ALA A 198 3.55 -12.18 -4.04
N PRO A 199 2.80 -11.83 -5.09
CA PRO A 199 1.42 -11.33 -4.96
C PRO A 199 0.43 -12.42 -4.54
N ALA A 200 0.77 -13.69 -4.80
CA ALA A 200 -0.02 -14.87 -4.48
C ALA A 200 0.91 -16.08 -4.38
N THR A 201 0.40 -17.22 -3.92
CA THR A 201 1.11 -18.50 -4.07
C THR A 201 1.18 -18.86 -5.55
N GLY A 202 2.35 -19.32 -6.02
CA GLY A 202 2.58 -19.58 -7.42
C GLY A 202 4.05 -19.77 -7.78
N THR A 203 4.36 -19.68 -9.06
CA THR A 203 5.69 -19.99 -9.60
C THR A 203 6.29 -18.79 -10.35
N VAL A 204 7.59 -18.54 -10.16
CA VAL A 204 8.36 -17.59 -10.96
C VAL A 204 8.47 -18.14 -12.39
N TYR A 205 7.76 -17.51 -13.32
CA TYR A 205 7.72 -17.97 -14.70
C TYR A 205 8.96 -17.56 -15.48
N ASP A 206 9.34 -16.29 -15.38
CA ASP A 206 10.51 -15.78 -16.08
C ASP A 206 11.15 -14.60 -15.33
N ILE A 207 12.46 -14.45 -15.45
CA ILE A 207 13.23 -13.32 -14.94
C ILE A 207 13.55 -12.42 -16.12
N ILE A 208 12.98 -11.22 -16.13
CA ILE A 208 13.07 -10.26 -17.25
C ILE A 208 14.30 -9.35 -17.07
N ARG A 209 14.65 -9.05 -15.81
CA ARG A 209 15.78 -8.17 -15.44
C ARG A 209 16.63 -8.78 -14.35
N THR A 210 17.91 -8.46 -14.35
CA THR A 210 18.90 -8.98 -13.40
C THR A 210 19.40 -7.90 -12.43
N ALA A 211 20.15 -8.33 -11.40
CA ALA A 211 20.77 -7.41 -10.46
C ALA A 211 21.74 -6.44 -11.19
N GLY A 212 21.73 -5.17 -10.77
CA GLY A 212 22.46 -4.07 -11.40
C GLY A 212 21.69 -3.37 -12.53
N GLU A 213 20.55 -3.92 -13.00
CA GLU A 213 19.71 -3.26 -13.98
C GLU A 213 18.68 -2.33 -13.32
N ILE A 214 18.21 -1.37 -14.09
CA ILE A 214 17.15 -0.44 -13.65
C ILE A 214 15.78 -1.03 -13.99
N ALA A 215 14.89 -1.06 -13.01
CA ALA A 215 13.49 -1.44 -13.12
C ALA A 215 12.56 -0.26 -12.81
N GLY A 216 11.31 -0.34 -13.21
CA GLY A 216 10.32 0.73 -12.98
C GLY A 216 8.89 0.26 -13.29
N PRO A 217 7.88 1.11 -13.12
CA PRO A 217 6.46 0.72 -13.29
C PRO A 217 6.13 0.12 -14.66
N ALA A 218 6.79 0.57 -15.73
CA ALA A 218 6.65 0.03 -17.08
C ALA A 218 7.76 -0.98 -17.43
N GLN A 219 8.62 -1.32 -16.49
CA GLN A 219 9.79 -2.16 -16.68
C GLN A 219 9.84 -3.23 -15.59
N PRO A 220 9.02 -4.30 -15.72
CA PRO A 220 8.93 -5.34 -14.72
C PRO A 220 10.26 -6.10 -14.56
N VAL A 221 10.48 -6.62 -13.37
CA VAL A 221 11.67 -7.41 -13.02
C VAL A 221 11.47 -8.87 -13.39
N LEU A 222 10.30 -9.42 -13.10
CA LEU A 222 9.99 -10.82 -13.36
C LEU A 222 8.50 -11.00 -13.69
N SER A 223 8.19 -12.15 -14.29
CA SER A 223 6.85 -12.64 -14.57
C SER A 223 6.52 -13.76 -13.59
N PHE A 224 5.39 -13.67 -12.92
CA PHE A 224 4.92 -14.60 -11.90
C PHE A 224 3.61 -15.23 -12.34
N LEU A 225 3.48 -16.54 -12.20
CA LEU A 225 2.26 -17.29 -12.49
C LEU A 225 1.63 -17.75 -11.17
N PRO A 226 0.53 -17.13 -10.72
CA PRO A 226 -0.22 -17.61 -9.57
C PRO A 226 -0.78 -19.01 -9.82
N ASP A 227 -0.91 -19.82 -8.77
CA ASP A 227 -1.49 -21.15 -8.87
C ASP A 227 -2.94 -21.08 -9.37
N GLY A 228 -3.24 -21.91 -10.36
CA GLY A 228 -4.56 -21.92 -10.99
C GLY A 228 -4.86 -20.74 -11.92
N ALA A 229 -3.94 -19.79 -12.09
CA ALA A 229 -4.12 -18.66 -13.00
C ALA A 229 -3.85 -19.08 -14.46
N VAL A 230 -4.62 -20.02 -14.93
CA VAL A 230 -4.58 -20.51 -16.31
C VAL A 230 -5.98 -20.48 -16.92
N LYS A 231 -6.04 -20.19 -18.21
CA LYS A 231 -7.25 -20.29 -19.02
C LYS A 231 -6.96 -21.09 -20.28
N LEU A 232 -7.99 -21.65 -20.85
CA LEU A 232 -7.94 -22.33 -22.15
C LEU A 232 -8.29 -21.29 -23.21
N ARG A 233 -7.44 -21.14 -24.20
CA ARG A 233 -7.68 -20.33 -25.38
C ARG A 233 -7.97 -21.26 -26.54
N LEU A 234 -9.24 -21.34 -26.94
CA LEU A 234 -9.76 -22.31 -27.86
C LEU A 234 -10.16 -21.64 -29.17
N TYR A 235 -9.90 -22.30 -30.28
CA TYR A 235 -10.26 -21.84 -31.59
C TYR A 235 -11.34 -22.75 -32.16
N MET A 236 -12.55 -22.24 -32.18
CA MET A 236 -13.74 -22.99 -32.55
C MET A 236 -14.15 -22.72 -33.99
N PRO A 237 -14.31 -23.75 -34.83
CA PRO A 237 -14.84 -23.58 -36.18
C PRO A 237 -16.21 -22.89 -36.18
N ALA A 238 -16.46 -22.00 -37.15
CA ALA A 238 -17.70 -21.21 -37.24
C ALA A 238 -18.99 -22.06 -37.20
N ARG A 239 -18.95 -23.27 -37.75
CA ARG A 239 -20.08 -24.23 -37.75
C ARG A 239 -20.50 -24.65 -36.32
N ASN A 240 -19.59 -24.59 -35.35
CA ASN A 240 -19.81 -25.02 -33.97
C ASN A 240 -20.17 -23.82 -33.06
N ALA A 241 -20.02 -22.57 -33.54
CA ALA A 241 -20.18 -21.36 -32.74
C ALA A 241 -21.58 -21.22 -32.11
N ALA A 242 -22.62 -21.65 -32.85
CA ALA A 242 -24.00 -21.58 -32.40
C ALA A 242 -24.35 -22.54 -31.24
N ALA A 243 -23.49 -23.55 -31.01
CA ALA A 243 -23.73 -24.57 -29.99
C ALA A 243 -23.13 -24.22 -28.63
N ILE A 244 -22.46 -23.05 -28.48
CA ILE A 244 -21.75 -22.69 -27.28
C ILE A 244 -22.11 -21.26 -26.83
N ALA A 245 -22.23 -21.10 -25.52
CA ALA A 245 -22.46 -19.81 -24.87
C ALA A 245 -21.60 -19.69 -23.62
N VAL A 246 -21.45 -18.49 -23.11
CA VAL A 246 -20.82 -18.25 -21.80
C VAL A 246 -21.56 -19.08 -20.75
N GLY A 247 -20.80 -19.80 -19.91
CA GLY A 247 -21.35 -20.76 -18.94
C GLY A 247 -21.45 -22.19 -19.44
N SER A 248 -21.26 -22.47 -20.75
CA SER A 248 -21.23 -23.83 -21.27
C SER A 248 -20.09 -24.63 -20.66
N ALA A 249 -20.37 -25.91 -20.27
CA ALA A 249 -19.35 -26.84 -19.82
C ALA A 249 -18.67 -27.50 -21.03
N LEU A 250 -17.36 -27.73 -20.93
CA LEU A 250 -16.55 -28.42 -21.92
C LEU A 250 -15.81 -29.55 -21.25
N SER A 251 -15.72 -30.73 -21.92
CA SER A 251 -14.79 -31.78 -21.55
C SER A 251 -13.45 -31.50 -22.24
N VAL A 252 -12.37 -31.50 -21.44
CA VAL A 252 -11.02 -31.13 -21.91
C VAL A 252 -10.17 -32.40 -21.98
N ARG A 253 -9.45 -32.55 -23.09
CA ARG A 253 -8.47 -33.62 -23.29
C ARG A 253 -7.12 -32.99 -23.64
N CYS A 254 -6.06 -33.54 -23.10
CA CYS A 254 -4.70 -33.14 -23.44
C CYS A 254 -3.73 -34.29 -23.16
N ASP A 255 -2.58 -34.26 -23.80
CA ASP A 255 -1.55 -35.29 -23.58
C ASP A 255 -1.05 -35.24 -22.12
N GLY A 256 -1.21 -36.37 -21.40
CA GLY A 256 -0.80 -36.48 -20.00
C GLY A 256 -1.77 -35.83 -18.98
N CYS A 257 -2.94 -35.40 -19.40
CA CYS A 257 -3.99 -34.96 -18.49
C CYS A 257 -4.77 -36.11 -17.86
N PRO A 258 -5.29 -35.92 -16.63
CA PRO A 258 -6.23 -36.91 -16.06
C PRO A 258 -7.54 -36.90 -16.85
N ASP A 259 -8.20 -38.07 -16.89
CA ASP A 259 -9.53 -38.20 -17.47
C ASP A 259 -10.56 -37.40 -16.66
N GLY A 260 -11.57 -36.84 -17.35
CA GLY A 260 -12.65 -36.08 -16.72
C GLY A 260 -12.34 -34.61 -16.42
N LEU A 261 -11.27 -34.06 -16.97
CA LEU A 261 -10.99 -32.65 -16.88
C LEU A 261 -12.11 -31.88 -17.61
N ALA A 262 -12.68 -30.89 -16.89
CA ALA A 262 -13.74 -30.04 -17.41
C ALA A 262 -13.33 -28.58 -17.36
N ALA A 263 -13.93 -27.76 -18.23
CA ALA A 263 -13.78 -26.31 -18.23
C ALA A 263 -15.11 -25.63 -18.47
N THR A 264 -15.27 -24.42 -17.95
CA THR A 264 -16.45 -23.59 -18.19
C THR A 264 -16.08 -22.42 -19.09
N VAL A 265 -16.87 -22.19 -20.13
CA VAL A 265 -16.69 -21.06 -21.05
C VAL A 265 -16.92 -19.74 -20.32
N THR A 266 -15.94 -18.85 -20.40
CA THR A 266 -15.99 -17.51 -19.77
C THR A 266 -16.16 -16.39 -20.80
N TYR A 267 -15.74 -16.63 -22.03
CA TYR A 267 -15.82 -15.64 -23.11
C TYR A 267 -15.99 -16.33 -24.46
N VAL A 268 -16.76 -15.72 -25.34
CA VAL A 268 -16.90 -16.09 -26.76
C VAL A 268 -16.77 -14.81 -27.56
N ALA A 269 -15.85 -14.79 -28.53
CA ALA A 269 -15.65 -13.63 -29.40
C ALA A 269 -16.85 -13.40 -30.32
N ASP A 270 -17.27 -12.16 -30.49
CA ASP A 270 -18.39 -11.77 -31.38
C ASP A 270 -17.99 -11.79 -32.87
N ALA A 271 -16.70 -11.68 -33.16
CA ALA A 271 -16.17 -11.68 -34.53
C ALA A 271 -15.22 -12.86 -34.76
N PRO A 272 -15.28 -13.47 -35.94
CA PRO A 272 -14.34 -14.54 -36.29
C PRO A 272 -12.95 -13.99 -36.57
N GLU A 273 -11.94 -14.79 -36.24
CA GLU A 273 -10.53 -14.54 -36.54
C GLU A 273 -10.00 -15.60 -37.51
N PHE A 274 -8.90 -15.25 -38.21
CA PHE A 274 -8.17 -16.27 -38.96
C PHE A 274 -7.36 -17.14 -37.99
N THR A 275 -7.33 -18.45 -38.28
CA THR A 275 -6.56 -19.40 -37.44
C THR A 275 -5.11 -18.94 -37.29
N PRO A 276 -4.58 -18.76 -36.07
CA PRO A 276 -3.18 -18.42 -35.88
C PRO A 276 -2.26 -19.47 -36.53
N PRO A 277 -1.10 -19.07 -37.08
CA PRO A 277 -0.21 -19.98 -37.84
C PRO A 277 0.41 -21.11 -37.00
N VAL A 278 0.21 -21.13 -35.70
CA VAL A 278 0.74 -22.13 -34.76
C VAL A 278 -0.05 -23.45 -34.78
N ILE A 279 -1.24 -23.47 -35.38
CA ILE A 279 -2.04 -24.72 -35.47
C ILE A 279 -1.66 -25.44 -36.77
N TYR A 280 -0.68 -26.31 -36.69
CA TYR A 280 -0.14 -27.12 -37.79
C TYR A 280 -1.06 -28.25 -38.24
N SER A 281 -2.14 -27.93 -38.95
CA SER A 281 -2.85 -28.92 -39.77
C SER A 281 -3.09 -28.34 -41.16
N LEU A 282 -2.74 -29.12 -42.16
CA LEU A 282 -2.84 -28.73 -43.59
C LEU A 282 -4.28 -28.40 -43.99
N GLU A 283 -5.28 -28.98 -43.32
CA GLU A 283 -6.70 -28.77 -43.63
C GLU A 283 -7.30 -27.52 -42.95
N ASN A 284 -6.67 -26.95 -41.91
CA ASN A 284 -7.23 -25.87 -41.12
C ASN A 284 -6.65 -24.47 -41.44
N ARG A 285 -5.72 -24.35 -42.37
CA ARG A 285 -4.96 -23.10 -42.62
C ARG A 285 -5.77 -21.90 -43.15
N GLN A 286 -7.05 -22.07 -43.44
CA GLN A 286 -7.89 -20.97 -43.99
C GLN A 286 -9.34 -20.96 -43.50
N LYS A 287 -9.61 -21.52 -42.30
CA LYS A 287 -10.97 -21.50 -41.75
C LYS A 287 -11.12 -20.37 -40.76
N LEU A 288 -12.23 -19.60 -40.88
CA LEU A 288 -12.67 -18.66 -39.90
C LEU A 288 -13.01 -19.42 -38.59
N VAL A 289 -12.42 -18.98 -37.50
CA VAL A 289 -12.62 -19.53 -36.17
C VAL A 289 -13.07 -18.44 -35.21
N TYR A 290 -13.82 -18.82 -34.21
CA TYR A 290 -14.16 -17.94 -33.09
C TYR A 290 -13.24 -18.24 -31.92
N LEU A 291 -12.69 -17.20 -31.32
CA LEU A 291 -11.95 -17.32 -30.05
C LEU A 291 -12.93 -17.58 -28.92
N VAL A 292 -12.69 -18.63 -28.17
CA VAL A 292 -13.44 -18.97 -26.94
C VAL A 292 -12.45 -19.10 -25.81
N GLU A 293 -12.71 -18.42 -24.69
CA GLU A 293 -11.93 -18.63 -23.47
C GLU A 293 -12.74 -19.47 -22.50
N ALA A 294 -12.08 -20.42 -21.84
CA ALA A 294 -12.69 -21.26 -20.82
C ALA A 294 -11.76 -21.41 -19.61
N ARG A 295 -12.32 -21.51 -18.44
CA ARG A 295 -11.57 -21.77 -17.21
C ARG A 295 -11.72 -23.24 -16.81
N PRO A 296 -10.62 -23.92 -16.51
CA PRO A 296 -10.67 -25.27 -15.93
C PRO A 296 -11.49 -25.27 -14.65
N THR A 297 -12.34 -26.30 -14.46
CA THR A 297 -13.14 -26.48 -13.24
C THR A 297 -12.55 -27.61 -12.39
N GLY A 298 -12.46 -27.38 -11.07
CA GLY A 298 -11.85 -28.30 -10.12
C GLY A 298 -10.37 -28.05 -9.89
N ALA A 299 -9.76 -28.82 -8.99
CA ALA A 299 -8.32 -28.77 -8.77
C ALA A 299 -7.61 -29.34 -10.00
N SER A 300 -7.13 -28.48 -10.87
CA SER A 300 -6.35 -28.85 -12.07
C SER A 300 -4.86 -28.60 -11.82
N PRO A 301 -4.16 -29.51 -11.15
CA PRO A 301 -2.77 -29.26 -10.76
C PRO A 301 -1.76 -29.38 -11.89
N SER A 302 -2.15 -29.70 -13.10
CA SER A 302 -1.20 -30.14 -14.12
C SER A 302 -1.24 -29.41 -15.46
N LEU A 303 -2.15 -28.47 -15.70
CA LEU A 303 -2.17 -27.72 -16.95
C LEU A 303 -1.02 -26.70 -16.99
N LYS A 304 -0.12 -26.88 -17.95
CA LYS A 304 1.02 -25.98 -18.12
C LYS A 304 0.76 -25.00 -19.27
N PRO A 305 1.10 -23.71 -19.13
CA PRO A 305 1.03 -22.76 -20.23
C PRO A 305 1.73 -23.30 -21.48
N GLY A 306 1.09 -23.12 -22.63
CA GLY A 306 1.56 -23.66 -23.93
C GLY A 306 1.14 -25.08 -24.25
N GLN A 307 0.54 -25.82 -23.32
CA GLN A 307 0.04 -27.16 -23.55
C GLN A 307 -1.16 -27.14 -24.50
N ILE A 308 -1.14 -27.99 -25.52
CA ILE A 308 -2.24 -28.13 -26.48
C ILE A 308 -3.39 -28.88 -25.81
N VAL A 309 -4.60 -28.42 -26.05
CA VAL A 309 -5.84 -28.99 -25.53
C VAL A 309 -6.87 -29.16 -26.64
N ASP A 310 -7.60 -30.27 -26.57
CA ASP A 310 -8.78 -30.53 -27.35
C ASP A 310 -10.01 -30.54 -26.46
N VAL A 311 -11.10 -29.96 -26.95
CA VAL A 311 -12.35 -29.92 -26.17
C VAL A 311 -13.50 -30.58 -26.91
N LEU A 312 -14.37 -31.18 -26.13
CA LEU A 312 -15.60 -31.82 -26.59
C LEU A 312 -16.79 -31.24 -25.81
N LEU A 313 -17.96 -31.20 -26.43
CA LEU A 313 -19.20 -30.93 -25.69
C LEU A 313 -19.52 -32.13 -24.76
N PRO A 314 -20.00 -31.90 -23.52
CA PRO A 314 -20.47 -32.98 -22.67
C PRO A 314 -21.60 -33.74 -23.38
N GLY A 315 -21.46 -35.07 -23.50
CA GLY A 315 -22.42 -35.93 -24.19
C GLY A 315 -22.14 -36.20 -25.66
N ALA A 316 -21.06 -35.66 -26.25
CA ALA A 316 -20.61 -36.01 -27.62
C ALA A 316 -19.64 -37.22 -27.67
N ALA A 317 -19.47 -37.91 -26.54
CA ALA A 317 -18.61 -39.08 -26.43
C ALA A 317 -19.46 -40.34 -26.18
N GLU A 318 -20.14 -40.78 -27.24
CA GLU A 318 -20.57 -42.18 -27.41
C GLU A 318 -20.50 -42.60 -28.89
#